data_035cb83875409cd15fd396cfb80b4cc9
#
_entry.id   035cb83875409cd15fd396cfb80b4cc9
#
_cell.length_a   1.000
_cell.length_b   1.000
_cell.length_c   1.000
_cell.angle_alpha   90.00
_cell.angle_beta   90.00
_cell.angle_gamma   90.00
#
_symmetry.space_group_name_H-M   'P 1'
#
loop_
_entity.id
_entity.type
_entity.pdbx_description
1 polymer ?
#
loop_
_entity_poly.entity_id
_entity_poly.type
_entity_poly.pdbx_seq_one_letter_code
_entity_poly.pdbx_strand_id
1 'polypeptide(L)'
;LFSFVNDKRLLIYGLILGVFISSFITGINIMNYYLNSFELLISKSSVESLFITQRLYLGFFIVISTILLLNIYQSSVNKTQKYLSLLLIIYFLFMLFLISSRSALLIAVVVFLTTIIYGLKPLHSFLLVVGVGLIFSTIIITNKNLSSRFLYSEDSIRPSFIDKIKTHEPRYDIWKFSGQIFKEEKPYFFGIGTFKTQELLVSKYHLIPIEKRKNWFIERNFNTHNQYIDIALSYGIIGLLIFLIFVKEIVKFSFKNIHSLNLNISLLLFLIVENIFHRQLGSFIFALTLVLALFLIKSKNEKNINC
;
A
#
# COMPACT_ATOMS: atom_id res chain seq x y z
N LEU A 1 -23.53 -5.94 11.76
CA LEU A 1 -22.33 -6.58 12.36
C LEU A 1 -21.65 -5.65 13.38
N PHE A 2 -21.59 -4.33 13.16
CA PHE A 2 -20.87 -3.39 14.02
C PHE A 2 -21.65 -2.85 15.22
N SER A 3 -22.95 -3.11 15.33
CA SER A 3 -23.73 -2.80 16.54
C SER A 3 -23.36 -3.67 17.76
N PHE A 4 -22.70 -4.82 17.53
CA PHE A 4 -22.24 -5.72 18.58
C PHE A 4 -20.86 -5.37 19.16
N VAL A 5 -20.08 -4.48 18.53
CA VAL A 5 -18.79 -4.02 19.09
C VAL A 5 -19.07 -2.81 19.94
N ASN A 6 -19.40 -3.04 21.21
CA ASN A 6 -19.65 -1.98 22.19
C ASN A 6 -18.43 -1.09 22.45
N ASP A 7 -17.23 -1.55 22.14
CA ASP A 7 -16.01 -0.76 22.27
C ASP A 7 -15.23 -0.73 20.94
N LYS A 8 -15.32 0.41 20.23
CA LYS A 8 -14.56 0.68 18.99
C LYS A 8 -13.05 0.59 19.18
N ARG A 9 -12.59 0.81 20.43
CA ARG A 9 -11.17 0.72 20.80
C ARG A 9 -10.67 -0.70 20.72
N LEU A 10 -11.52 -1.68 21.05
CA LEU A 10 -11.17 -3.11 20.98
C LEU A 10 -10.80 -3.53 19.57
N LEU A 11 -11.56 -3.06 18.55
CA LEU A 11 -11.25 -3.32 17.14
C LEU A 11 -9.89 -2.74 16.74
N ILE A 12 -9.62 -1.49 17.14
CA ILE A 12 -8.36 -0.80 16.83
C ILE A 12 -7.18 -1.51 17.50
N TYR A 13 -7.27 -1.82 18.77
CA TYR A 13 -6.20 -2.51 19.50
C TYR A 13 -6.00 -3.94 19.01
N GLY A 14 -7.08 -4.66 18.72
CA GLY A 14 -7.01 -6.00 18.13
C GLY A 14 -6.30 -6.02 16.78
N LEU A 15 -6.58 -5.03 15.91
CA LEU A 15 -5.88 -4.88 14.64
C LEU A 15 -4.40 -4.58 14.84
N ILE A 16 -4.06 -3.61 15.69
CA ILE A 16 -2.66 -3.25 15.98
C ILE A 16 -1.89 -4.45 16.54
N LEU A 17 -2.49 -5.20 17.48
CA LEU A 17 -1.88 -6.39 18.06
C LEU A 17 -1.68 -7.50 17.01
N GLY A 18 -2.67 -7.77 16.18
CA GLY A 18 -2.58 -8.77 15.09
C GLY A 18 -1.49 -8.42 14.09
N VAL A 19 -1.37 -7.14 13.71
CA VAL A 19 -0.30 -6.66 12.82
C VAL A 19 1.06 -6.71 13.50
N PHE A 20 1.14 -6.41 14.80
CA PHE A 20 2.37 -6.55 15.58
C PHE A 20 2.86 -8.00 15.60
N ILE A 21 2.00 -8.95 15.94
CA ILE A 21 2.34 -10.38 15.97
C ILE A 21 2.78 -10.85 14.57
N SER A 22 2.01 -10.54 13.53
CA SER A 22 2.33 -10.95 12.16
C SER A 22 3.65 -10.36 11.66
N SER A 23 3.93 -9.10 11.96
CA SER A 23 5.18 -8.45 11.60
C SER A 23 6.36 -8.99 12.42
N PHE A 24 6.15 -9.31 13.69
CA PHE A 24 7.18 -9.88 14.58
C PHE A 24 7.63 -11.27 14.11
N ILE A 25 6.69 -12.16 13.82
CA ILE A 25 7.00 -13.49 13.27
C ILE A 25 7.72 -13.36 11.92
N THR A 26 7.23 -12.47 11.04
CA THR A 26 7.91 -12.18 9.77
C THR A 26 9.34 -11.66 9.99
N GLY A 27 9.57 -10.82 10.99
CA GLY A 27 10.90 -10.32 11.37
C GLY A 27 11.85 -11.45 11.79
N ILE A 28 11.38 -12.39 12.60
CA ILE A 28 12.14 -13.58 12.99
C ILE A 28 12.51 -14.42 11.76
N ASN A 29 11.55 -14.68 10.88
CA ASN A 29 11.78 -15.45 9.66
C ASN A 29 12.84 -14.78 8.75
N ILE A 30 12.76 -13.46 8.58
CA ILE A 30 13.73 -12.68 7.80
C ILE A 30 15.11 -12.74 8.47
N MET A 31 15.19 -12.61 9.79
CA MET A 31 16.45 -12.69 10.52
C MET A 31 17.12 -14.06 10.35
N ASN A 32 16.35 -15.14 10.50
CA ASN A 32 16.83 -16.50 10.27
C ASN A 32 17.30 -16.70 8.81
N TYR A 33 16.57 -16.14 7.85
CA TYR A 33 16.98 -16.19 6.44
C TYR A 33 18.34 -15.50 6.23
N TYR A 34 18.55 -14.30 6.79
CA TYR A 34 19.84 -13.59 6.68
C TYR A 34 20.99 -14.34 7.35
N LEU A 35 20.76 -14.92 8.53
CA LEU A 35 21.79 -15.67 9.24
C LEU A 35 22.22 -16.93 8.47
N ASN A 36 21.31 -17.53 7.70
CA ASN A 36 21.57 -18.78 6.98
C ASN A 36 22.05 -18.58 5.54
N SER A 37 21.62 -17.52 4.85
CA SER A 37 21.88 -17.36 3.42
C SER A 37 22.74 -16.16 3.03
N PHE A 38 22.78 -15.11 3.87
CA PHE A 38 23.41 -13.82 3.57
C PHE A 38 22.91 -13.16 2.27
N GLU A 39 21.77 -13.63 1.71
CA GLU A 39 21.23 -13.13 0.45
C GLU A 39 20.30 -11.93 0.65
N LEU A 40 20.17 -11.11 -0.40
CA LEU A 40 19.24 -9.98 -0.43
C LEU A 40 17.78 -10.45 -0.53
N LEU A 41 16.86 -9.70 0.09
CA LEU A 41 15.40 -9.93 0.01
C LEU A 41 14.83 -9.52 -1.37
N ILE A 42 15.39 -10.08 -2.44
CA ILE A 42 14.88 -9.89 -3.79
C ILE A 42 13.67 -10.83 -3.99
N SER A 43 12.76 -10.48 -4.91
CA SER A 43 11.53 -11.24 -5.19
C SER A 43 11.82 -12.62 -5.77
N LYS A 44 12.14 -13.58 -4.90
CA LYS A 44 12.23 -15.01 -5.19
C LYS A 44 11.09 -15.73 -4.43
N SER A 45 10.68 -16.90 -4.87
CA SER A 45 9.65 -17.70 -4.19
C SER A 45 10.04 -18.04 -2.74
N SER A 46 11.31 -18.30 -2.49
CA SER A 46 11.87 -18.54 -1.16
C SER A 46 11.71 -17.34 -0.21
N VAL A 47 11.74 -16.12 -0.73
CA VAL A 47 11.54 -14.91 0.07
C VAL A 47 10.06 -14.67 0.37
N GLU A 48 9.16 -15.02 -0.56
CA GLU A 48 7.71 -14.88 -0.33
C GLU A 48 7.21 -15.80 0.79
N SER A 49 7.83 -16.97 0.99
CA SER A 49 7.48 -17.91 2.07
C SER A 49 7.84 -17.42 3.47
N LEU A 50 8.71 -16.38 3.61
CA LEU A 50 9.06 -15.79 4.90
C LEU A 50 7.91 -14.98 5.51
N PHE A 51 6.94 -14.57 4.69
CA PHE A 51 5.85 -13.70 5.10
C PHE A 51 4.60 -14.50 5.44
N ILE A 52 3.96 -14.21 6.58
CA ILE A 52 2.67 -14.79 6.96
C ILE A 52 1.57 -14.41 5.96
N THR A 53 1.61 -13.16 5.49
CA THR A 53 0.77 -12.67 4.40
C THR A 53 1.67 -12.13 3.29
N GLN A 54 1.11 -11.88 2.10
CA GLN A 54 1.91 -11.29 1.04
C GLN A 54 2.55 -9.98 1.51
N ARG A 55 3.83 -9.77 1.19
CA ARG A 55 4.65 -8.61 1.55
C ARG A 55 3.93 -7.26 1.39
N LEU A 56 3.19 -7.11 0.29
CA LEU A 56 2.45 -5.89 -0.04
C LEU A 56 1.34 -5.62 0.97
N TYR A 57 0.56 -6.64 1.32
CA TYR A 57 -0.56 -6.53 2.26
C TYR A 57 -0.08 -6.31 3.70
N LEU A 58 0.96 -7.03 4.12
CA LEU A 58 1.56 -6.80 5.45
C LEU A 58 2.07 -5.36 5.59
N GLY A 59 2.77 -4.86 4.56
CA GLY A 59 3.23 -3.48 4.54
C GLY A 59 2.08 -2.48 4.65
N PHE A 60 0.96 -2.73 3.97
CA PHE A 60 -0.22 -1.86 4.05
C PHE A 60 -0.89 -1.90 5.42
N PHE A 61 -1.02 -3.08 6.05
CA PHE A 61 -1.52 -3.21 7.42
C PHE A 61 -0.65 -2.47 8.44
N ILE A 62 0.68 -2.49 8.26
CA ILE A 62 1.60 -1.72 9.09
C ILE A 62 1.34 -0.21 8.93
N VAL A 63 1.11 0.29 7.72
CA VAL A 63 0.76 1.70 7.49
C VAL A 63 -0.55 2.07 8.18
N ILE A 64 -1.61 1.26 8.03
CA ILE A 64 -2.89 1.47 8.73
C ILE A 64 -2.67 1.54 10.24
N SER A 65 -1.95 0.57 10.81
CA SER A 65 -1.65 0.50 12.24
C SER A 65 -0.85 1.72 12.72
N THR A 66 0.09 2.20 11.92
CA THR A 66 0.86 3.42 12.20
C THR A 66 -0.05 4.65 12.26
N ILE A 67 -1.00 4.80 11.33
CA ILE A 67 -1.98 5.91 11.35
C ILE A 67 -2.86 5.86 12.59
N LEU A 68 -3.33 4.67 12.97
CA LEU A 68 -4.13 4.48 14.18
C LEU A 68 -3.34 4.80 15.45
N LEU A 69 -2.07 4.40 15.53
CA LEU A 69 -1.17 4.74 16.64
C LEU A 69 -0.88 6.23 16.70
N LEU A 70 -0.72 6.93 15.58
CA LEU A 70 -0.60 8.39 15.54
C LEU A 70 -1.85 9.07 16.10
N ASN A 71 -3.05 8.57 15.77
CA ASN A 71 -4.29 9.06 16.36
C ASN A 71 -4.36 8.82 17.88
N ILE A 72 -3.96 7.63 18.35
CA ILE A 72 -3.91 7.31 19.80
C ILE A 72 -2.90 8.21 20.50
N TYR A 73 -1.70 8.39 19.94
CA TYR A 73 -0.66 9.27 20.50
C TYR A 73 -1.15 10.70 20.68
N GLN A 74 -1.82 11.27 19.69
CA GLN A 74 -2.33 12.64 19.73
C GLN A 74 -3.54 12.79 20.65
N SER A 75 -4.42 11.79 20.74
CA SER A 75 -5.68 11.88 21.50
C SER A 75 -5.56 11.45 22.97
N SER A 76 -4.50 10.74 23.33
CA SER A 76 -4.32 10.23 24.70
C SER A 76 -3.85 11.31 25.66
N VAL A 77 -4.39 11.32 26.88
CA VAL A 77 -3.90 12.12 28.02
C VAL A 77 -2.85 11.33 28.80
N ASN A 78 -2.96 10.00 28.81
CA ASN A 78 -2.06 9.12 29.57
C ASN A 78 -0.66 9.06 28.94
N LYS A 79 0.36 9.45 29.70
CA LYS A 79 1.77 9.44 29.28
C LYS A 79 2.25 8.05 28.86
N THR A 80 1.90 7.01 29.63
CA THR A 80 2.28 5.61 29.32
C THR A 80 1.74 5.18 27.94
N GLN A 81 0.49 5.51 27.64
CA GLN A 81 -0.12 5.22 26.35
C GLN A 81 0.56 5.97 25.21
N LYS A 82 0.98 7.22 25.43
CA LYS A 82 1.76 7.98 24.42
C LYS A 82 3.11 7.32 24.16
N TYR A 83 3.86 6.96 25.20
CA TYR A 83 5.17 6.31 25.03
C TYR A 83 5.05 4.96 24.34
N LEU A 84 4.07 4.14 24.73
CA LEU A 84 3.82 2.85 24.07
C LEU A 84 3.47 3.03 22.58
N SER A 85 2.60 4.00 22.27
CA SER A 85 2.25 4.30 20.87
C SER A 85 3.47 4.73 20.06
N LEU A 86 4.32 5.59 20.60
CA LEU A 86 5.54 6.04 19.95
C LEU A 86 6.52 4.88 19.70
N LEU A 87 6.71 4.02 20.70
CA LEU A 87 7.56 2.84 20.57
C LEU A 87 7.07 1.90 19.47
N LEU A 88 5.76 1.65 19.41
CA LEU A 88 5.15 0.83 18.36
C LEU A 88 5.24 1.48 16.98
N ILE A 89 5.12 2.81 16.87
CA ILE A 89 5.33 3.52 15.61
C ILE A 89 6.76 3.33 15.11
N ILE A 90 7.76 3.51 15.98
CA ILE A 90 9.18 3.30 15.64
C ILE A 90 9.41 1.85 15.20
N TYR A 91 8.85 0.88 15.92
CA TYR A 91 8.91 -0.54 15.56
C TYR A 91 8.30 -0.80 14.18
N PHE A 92 7.11 -0.28 13.89
CA PHE A 92 6.44 -0.49 12.60
C PHE A 92 7.19 0.16 11.44
N LEU A 93 7.77 1.34 11.64
CA LEU A 93 8.63 1.97 10.63
C LEU A 93 9.88 1.13 10.37
N PHE A 94 10.54 0.62 11.42
CA PHE A 94 11.65 -0.30 11.27
C PHE A 94 11.25 -1.55 10.47
N MET A 95 10.09 -2.15 10.78
CA MET A 95 9.57 -3.29 10.05
C MET A 95 9.27 -2.99 8.58
N LEU A 96 8.78 -1.81 8.22
CA LEU A 96 8.58 -1.40 6.82
C LEU A 96 9.90 -1.41 6.04
N PHE A 97 11.00 -0.93 6.64
CA PHE A 97 12.33 -0.98 6.03
C PHE A 97 12.84 -2.42 5.92
N LEU A 98 12.68 -3.22 6.97
CA LEU A 98 13.11 -4.62 6.99
C LEU A 98 12.39 -5.44 5.91
N ILE A 99 11.07 -5.29 5.77
CA ILE A 99 10.24 -5.94 4.76
C ILE A 99 10.58 -5.43 3.34
N SER A 100 11.14 -4.23 3.22
CA SER A 100 11.46 -3.59 1.93
C SER A 100 10.26 -3.51 0.97
N SER A 101 9.05 -3.20 1.49
CA SER A 101 7.85 -3.04 0.68
C SER A 101 7.79 -1.64 0.07
N ARG A 102 8.17 -1.51 -1.22
CA ARG A 102 8.22 -0.21 -1.93
C ARG A 102 6.94 0.60 -1.82
N SER A 103 5.81 -0.03 -2.11
CA SER A 103 4.49 0.64 -2.09
C SER A 103 4.13 1.11 -0.68
N ALA A 104 4.32 0.27 0.34
CA ALA A 104 4.00 0.63 1.72
C ALA A 104 4.92 1.75 2.25
N LEU A 105 6.21 1.72 1.90
CA LEU A 105 7.16 2.80 2.23
C LEU A 105 6.75 4.13 1.59
N LEU A 106 6.39 4.12 0.29
CA LEU A 106 5.92 5.33 -0.38
C LEU A 106 4.61 5.85 0.22
N ILE A 107 3.66 4.97 0.53
CA ILE A 107 2.41 5.36 1.21
C ILE A 107 2.71 5.94 2.60
N ALA A 108 3.61 5.32 3.38
CA ALA A 108 4.01 5.84 4.68
C ALA A 108 4.61 7.25 4.58
N VAL A 109 5.47 7.49 3.59
CA VAL A 109 6.02 8.83 3.33
C VAL A 109 4.90 9.83 3.05
N VAL A 110 3.93 9.50 2.18
CA VAL A 110 2.79 10.38 1.90
C VAL A 110 1.98 10.67 3.17
N VAL A 111 1.72 9.66 4.01
CA VAL A 111 1.02 9.81 5.31
C VAL A 111 1.76 10.77 6.24
N PHE A 112 3.08 10.65 6.36
CA PHE A 112 3.86 11.57 7.16
C PHE A 112 3.85 12.99 6.59
N LEU A 113 3.99 13.14 5.27
CA LEU A 113 3.94 14.43 4.60
C LEU A 113 2.59 15.13 4.78
N THR A 114 1.48 14.42 4.60
CA THR A 114 0.14 14.97 4.82
C THR A 114 -0.08 15.37 6.28
N THR A 115 0.40 14.56 7.23
CA THR A 115 0.31 14.87 8.67
C THR A 115 1.11 16.13 9.02
N ILE A 116 2.31 16.29 8.46
CA ILE A 116 3.17 17.46 8.66
C ILE A 116 2.51 18.72 8.07
N ILE A 117 2.05 18.64 6.82
CA ILE A 117 1.44 19.78 6.11
C ILE A 117 0.17 20.25 6.84
N TYR A 118 -0.63 19.32 7.35
CA TYR A 118 -1.86 19.64 8.07
C TYR A 118 -1.60 20.28 9.45
N GLY A 119 -0.52 19.88 10.14
CA GLY A 119 -0.24 20.24 11.53
C GLY A 119 0.69 21.45 11.75
N LEU A 120 1.41 21.91 10.73
CA LEU A 120 2.46 22.89 10.86
C LEU A 120 2.29 24.11 9.94
N LYS A 121 2.96 25.22 10.30
CA LYS A 121 3.07 26.41 9.44
C LYS A 121 3.81 26.06 8.14
N PRO A 122 3.50 26.72 6.99
CA PRO A 122 4.03 26.33 5.67
C PRO A 122 5.57 26.20 5.59
N LEU A 123 6.31 27.13 6.21
CA LEU A 123 7.77 27.10 6.19
C LEU A 123 8.33 25.88 6.96
N HIS A 124 7.78 25.58 8.14
CA HIS A 124 8.20 24.42 8.94
C HIS A 124 7.83 23.11 8.25
N SER A 125 6.64 23.05 7.64
CA SER A 125 6.23 21.91 6.82
C SER A 125 7.19 21.67 5.66
N PHE A 126 7.58 22.74 4.93
CA PHE A 126 8.53 22.64 3.83
C PHE A 126 9.89 22.10 4.27
N LEU A 127 10.47 22.65 5.34
CA LEU A 127 11.76 22.19 5.86
C LEU A 127 11.74 20.74 6.30
N LEU A 128 10.66 20.31 6.98
CA LEU A 128 10.50 18.91 7.39
C LEU A 128 10.29 17.97 6.21
N VAL A 129 9.52 18.38 5.20
CA VAL A 129 9.33 17.60 3.96
C VAL A 129 10.67 17.36 3.27
N VAL A 130 11.48 18.42 3.12
CA VAL A 130 12.82 18.31 2.54
C VAL A 130 13.70 17.38 3.41
N GLY A 131 13.69 17.56 4.73
CA GLY A 131 14.45 16.72 5.66
C GLY A 131 14.06 15.24 5.58
N VAL A 132 12.76 14.92 5.58
CA VAL A 132 12.27 13.56 5.41
C VAL A 132 12.67 12.98 4.05
N GLY A 133 12.59 13.78 2.98
CA GLY A 133 13.02 13.36 1.64
C GLY A 133 14.52 13.03 1.58
N LEU A 134 15.38 13.85 2.20
CA LEU A 134 16.81 13.59 2.28
C LEU A 134 17.13 12.32 3.09
N ILE A 135 16.51 12.15 4.26
CA ILE A 135 16.69 10.95 5.09
C ILE A 135 16.24 9.71 4.31
N PHE A 136 15.07 9.75 3.69
CA PHE A 136 14.55 8.63 2.91
C PHE A 136 15.46 8.27 1.73
N SER A 137 15.97 9.27 1.01
CA SER A 137 16.90 9.07 -0.09
C SER A 137 18.24 8.47 0.40
N THR A 138 18.76 8.95 1.51
CA THR A 138 19.99 8.41 2.12
C THR A 138 19.80 6.95 2.51
N ILE A 139 18.67 6.60 3.14
CA ILE A 139 18.37 5.22 3.53
C ILE A 139 18.27 4.31 2.31
N ILE A 140 17.62 4.76 1.21
CA ILE A 140 17.54 3.97 -0.03
C ILE A 140 18.94 3.71 -0.61
N ILE A 141 19.80 4.71 -0.63
CA ILE A 141 21.13 4.61 -1.24
C ILE A 141 22.05 3.71 -0.39
N THR A 142 22.00 3.84 0.93
CA THR A 142 22.90 3.12 1.85
C THR A 142 22.46 1.67 2.12
N ASN A 143 21.17 1.38 2.06
CA ASN A 143 20.64 0.04 2.31
C ASN A 143 20.60 -0.78 1.01
N LYS A 144 21.43 -1.82 0.90
CA LYS A 144 21.53 -2.68 -0.31
C LYS A 144 20.19 -3.28 -0.74
N ASN A 145 19.34 -3.73 0.19
CA ASN A 145 18.01 -4.27 -0.13
C ASN A 145 17.08 -3.22 -0.73
N LEU A 146 17.09 -2.01 -0.19
CA LEU A 146 16.27 -0.92 -0.71
C LEU A 146 16.85 -0.41 -2.03
N SER A 147 18.16 -0.24 -2.14
CA SER A 147 18.82 0.17 -3.38
C SER A 147 18.56 -0.82 -4.53
N SER A 148 18.67 -2.13 -4.28
CA SER A 148 18.37 -3.14 -5.30
C SER A 148 16.89 -3.10 -5.75
N ARG A 149 15.97 -2.78 -4.84
CA ARG A 149 14.52 -2.74 -5.14
C ARG A 149 14.05 -1.42 -5.73
N PHE A 150 14.56 -0.28 -5.26
CA PHE A 150 14.15 1.04 -5.74
C PHE A 150 14.96 1.50 -6.96
N LEU A 151 16.27 1.24 -6.95
CA LEU A 151 17.20 1.75 -7.97
C LEU A 151 17.67 0.64 -8.92
N TYR A 152 17.30 -0.63 -8.66
CA TYR A 152 17.81 -1.79 -9.41
C TYR A 152 19.33 -1.80 -9.50
N SER A 153 20.00 -1.53 -8.37
CA SER A 153 21.45 -1.33 -8.30
C SER A 153 22.27 -2.55 -8.72
N GLU A 154 21.68 -3.76 -8.65
CA GLU A 154 22.34 -5.00 -9.10
C GLU A 154 22.33 -5.18 -10.61
N ASP A 155 21.52 -4.42 -11.36
CA ASP A 155 21.52 -4.45 -12.80
C ASP A 155 22.61 -3.53 -13.36
N SER A 156 23.80 -4.09 -13.53
CA SER A 156 24.95 -3.41 -14.14
C SER A 156 24.91 -3.39 -15.67
N ILE A 157 24.05 -4.21 -16.29
CA ILE A 157 24.00 -4.40 -17.76
C ILE A 157 23.30 -3.21 -18.43
N ARG A 158 22.27 -2.65 -17.76
CA ARG A 158 21.44 -1.57 -18.31
C ARG A 158 21.85 -0.22 -17.72
N PRO A 159 22.35 0.71 -18.55
CA PRO A 159 22.80 2.02 -18.06
C PRO A 159 21.63 2.92 -17.67
N SER A 160 20.48 2.82 -18.35
CA SER A 160 19.32 3.65 -18.11
C SER A 160 18.42 3.09 -17.01
N PHE A 161 18.02 3.93 -16.06
CA PHE A 161 17.04 3.61 -15.02
C PHE A 161 15.68 3.20 -15.61
N ILE A 162 15.28 3.86 -16.71
CA ILE A 162 14.03 3.55 -17.41
C ILE A 162 14.06 2.12 -17.99
N ASP A 163 15.20 1.69 -18.55
CA ASP A 163 15.33 0.35 -19.09
C ASP A 163 15.38 -0.71 -17.99
N LYS A 164 15.94 -0.38 -16.84
CA LYS A 164 15.86 -1.24 -15.65
C LYS A 164 14.40 -1.41 -15.20
N ILE A 165 13.62 -0.34 -15.12
CA ILE A 165 12.18 -0.41 -14.79
C ILE A 165 11.44 -1.30 -15.79
N LYS A 166 11.60 -1.07 -17.10
CA LYS A 166 10.94 -1.88 -18.14
C LYS A 166 11.22 -3.37 -18.02
N THR A 167 12.43 -3.71 -17.56
CA THR A 167 12.84 -5.11 -17.44
C THR A 167 12.42 -5.75 -16.13
N HIS A 168 12.54 -5.04 -15.01
CA HIS A 168 12.37 -5.62 -13.67
C HIS A 168 10.98 -5.40 -13.08
N GLU A 169 10.23 -4.39 -13.56
CA GLU A 169 8.89 -4.09 -13.02
C GLU A 169 7.80 -4.78 -13.86
N PRO A 170 7.11 -5.80 -13.32
CA PRO A 170 6.04 -6.47 -14.05
C PRO A 170 4.90 -5.55 -14.47
N ARG A 171 4.58 -4.56 -13.63
CA ARG A 171 3.50 -3.60 -13.89
C ARG A 171 3.70 -2.80 -15.17
N TYR A 172 4.95 -2.60 -15.59
CA TYR A 172 5.23 -1.93 -16.86
C TYR A 172 4.59 -2.67 -18.04
N ASP A 173 4.83 -4.00 -18.17
CA ASP A 173 4.24 -4.78 -19.23
C ASP A 173 2.73 -4.93 -19.07
N ILE A 174 2.26 -5.18 -17.85
CA ILE A 174 0.83 -5.32 -17.55
C ILE A 174 0.07 -4.06 -17.97
N TRP A 175 0.53 -2.87 -17.57
CA TRP A 175 -0.15 -1.61 -17.89
C TRP A 175 -0.02 -1.26 -19.38
N LYS A 176 1.10 -1.59 -20.02
CA LYS A 176 1.27 -1.47 -21.46
C LYS A 176 0.23 -2.32 -22.21
N PHE A 177 0.08 -3.58 -21.84
CA PHE A 177 -0.91 -4.49 -22.44
C PHE A 177 -2.34 -4.07 -22.12
N SER A 178 -2.62 -3.60 -20.91
CA SER A 178 -3.92 -3.02 -20.55
C SER A 178 -4.29 -1.84 -21.46
N GLY A 179 -3.32 -0.97 -21.74
CA GLY A 179 -3.50 0.16 -22.67
C GLY A 179 -3.72 -0.29 -24.12
N GLN A 180 -3.12 -1.39 -24.56
CA GLN A 180 -3.37 -2.00 -25.87
C GLN A 180 -4.79 -2.57 -25.97
N ILE A 181 -5.22 -3.33 -24.95
CA ILE A 181 -6.58 -3.88 -24.86
C ILE A 181 -7.61 -2.74 -24.91
N PHE A 182 -7.36 -1.65 -24.18
CA PHE A 182 -8.25 -0.49 -24.17
C PHE A 182 -8.40 0.13 -25.57
N LYS A 183 -7.33 0.18 -26.36
CA LYS A 183 -7.36 0.70 -27.75
C LYS A 183 -8.03 -0.26 -28.74
N GLU A 184 -7.82 -1.57 -28.57
CA GLU A 184 -8.32 -2.60 -29.47
C GLU A 184 -9.80 -2.89 -29.24
N GLU A 185 -10.19 -3.15 -27.99
CA GLU A 185 -11.56 -3.53 -27.61
C GLU A 185 -12.52 -2.34 -27.42
N LYS A 186 -11.96 -1.13 -27.28
CA LYS A 186 -12.72 0.13 -27.13
C LYS A 186 -13.80 0.06 -26.04
N PRO A 187 -13.46 -0.34 -24.79
CA PRO A 187 -14.41 -0.54 -23.69
C PRO A 187 -14.93 0.78 -23.10
N TYR A 188 -15.30 1.73 -23.95
CA TYR A 188 -15.48 3.13 -23.54
C TYR A 188 -16.61 3.30 -22.52
N PHE A 189 -17.80 2.78 -22.77
CA PHE A 189 -18.95 3.04 -21.91
C PHE A 189 -19.14 1.97 -20.83
N PHE A 190 -19.29 0.70 -21.22
CA PHE A 190 -19.70 -0.38 -20.33
C PHE A 190 -18.59 -1.39 -20.01
N GLY A 191 -17.41 -1.23 -20.63
CA GLY A 191 -16.32 -2.18 -20.47
C GLY A 191 -16.55 -3.52 -21.20
N ILE A 192 -15.62 -4.46 -20.97
CA ILE A 192 -15.65 -5.79 -21.59
C ILE A 192 -15.91 -6.92 -20.58
N GLY A 193 -16.11 -6.59 -19.30
CA GLY A 193 -16.27 -7.53 -18.21
C GLY A 193 -14.94 -8.03 -17.63
N THR A 194 -14.97 -8.41 -16.37
CA THR A 194 -13.77 -8.83 -15.62
C THR A 194 -13.13 -10.10 -16.18
N PHE A 195 -13.93 -11.07 -16.58
CA PHE A 195 -13.44 -12.33 -17.14
C PHE A 195 -12.70 -12.09 -18.46
N LYS A 196 -13.31 -11.36 -19.41
CA LYS A 196 -12.70 -11.07 -20.71
C LYS A 196 -11.44 -10.18 -20.54
N THR A 197 -11.45 -9.24 -19.58
CA THR A 197 -10.26 -8.43 -19.26
C THR A 197 -9.08 -9.31 -18.87
N GLN A 198 -9.29 -10.30 -17.99
CA GLN A 198 -8.24 -11.23 -17.55
C GLN A 198 -7.78 -12.15 -18.70
N GLU A 199 -8.70 -12.69 -19.49
CA GLU A 199 -8.41 -13.54 -20.64
C GLU A 199 -7.54 -12.82 -21.67
N LEU A 200 -7.90 -11.59 -22.04
CA LEU A 200 -7.14 -10.78 -22.97
C LEU A 200 -5.76 -10.39 -22.42
N LEU A 201 -5.63 -10.09 -21.13
CA LEU A 201 -4.32 -9.84 -20.52
C LEU A 201 -3.42 -11.07 -20.66
N VAL A 202 -3.91 -12.26 -20.33
CA VAL A 202 -3.15 -13.50 -20.45
C VAL A 202 -2.76 -13.75 -21.91
N SER A 203 -3.67 -13.51 -22.86
CA SER A 203 -3.35 -13.63 -24.30
C SER A 203 -2.22 -12.69 -24.72
N LYS A 204 -2.20 -11.45 -24.21
CA LYS A 204 -1.11 -10.50 -24.49
C LYS A 204 0.22 -10.90 -23.88
N TYR A 205 0.23 -11.66 -22.77
CA TYR A 205 1.49 -12.16 -22.18
C TYR A 205 2.26 -13.11 -23.10
N HIS A 206 1.56 -13.79 -24.02
CA HIS A 206 2.22 -14.59 -25.07
C HIS A 206 3.07 -13.75 -26.03
N LEU A 207 2.87 -12.44 -26.11
CA LEU A 207 3.65 -11.52 -26.94
C LEU A 207 4.98 -11.09 -26.28
N ILE A 208 5.25 -11.50 -25.04
CA ILE A 208 6.51 -11.19 -24.35
C ILE A 208 7.66 -11.94 -25.04
N PRO A 209 8.70 -11.24 -25.53
CA PRO A 209 9.73 -11.86 -26.37
C PRO A 209 10.66 -12.80 -25.58
N ILE A 210 10.89 -12.53 -24.29
CA ILE A 210 11.78 -13.34 -23.45
C ILE A 210 10.99 -14.51 -22.87
N GLU A 211 11.31 -15.74 -23.30
CA GLU A 211 10.55 -16.95 -22.97
C GLU A 211 10.40 -17.18 -21.45
N LYS A 212 11.50 -17.06 -20.70
CA LYS A 212 11.47 -17.19 -19.23
C LYS A 212 10.51 -16.19 -18.58
N ARG A 213 10.48 -14.94 -19.09
CA ARG A 213 9.58 -13.90 -18.59
C ARG A 213 8.14 -14.18 -19.01
N LYS A 214 7.91 -14.58 -20.25
CA LYS A 214 6.60 -14.98 -20.77
C LYS A 214 5.98 -16.08 -19.92
N ASN A 215 6.70 -17.19 -19.71
CA ASN A 215 6.22 -18.31 -18.91
C ASN A 215 5.90 -17.88 -17.47
N TRP A 216 6.74 -17.08 -16.86
CA TRP A 216 6.49 -16.53 -15.53
C TRP A 216 5.21 -15.67 -15.45
N PHE A 217 4.91 -14.84 -16.49
CA PHE A 217 3.67 -14.05 -16.55
C PHE A 217 2.43 -14.94 -16.70
N ILE A 218 2.51 -15.96 -17.55
CA ILE A 218 1.41 -16.91 -17.80
C ILE A 218 1.15 -17.76 -16.54
N GLU A 219 2.17 -18.34 -15.94
CA GLU A 219 2.05 -19.16 -14.71
C GLU A 219 1.48 -18.36 -13.53
N ARG A 220 1.90 -17.10 -13.38
CA ARG A 220 1.41 -16.23 -12.31
C ARG A 220 0.01 -15.68 -12.57
N ASN A 221 -0.46 -15.74 -13.80
CA ASN A 221 -1.77 -15.25 -14.22
C ASN A 221 -2.04 -13.84 -13.69
N PHE A 222 -1.10 -12.91 -13.90
CA PHE A 222 -1.19 -11.55 -13.35
C PHE A 222 -2.45 -10.86 -13.84
N ASN A 223 -3.15 -10.18 -12.93
CA ASN A 223 -4.23 -9.24 -13.24
C ASN A 223 -3.65 -7.83 -13.52
N THR A 224 -4.49 -6.82 -13.65
CA THR A 224 -4.08 -5.45 -13.97
C THR A 224 -3.13 -4.81 -12.93
N HIS A 225 -3.06 -5.32 -11.71
CA HIS A 225 -2.34 -4.71 -10.57
C HIS A 225 -2.60 -3.20 -10.42
N ASN A 226 -3.79 -2.76 -10.80
CA ASN A 226 -4.28 -1.39 -10.65
C ASN A 226 -5.80 -1.41 -10.72
N GLN A 227 -6.45 -1.11 -9.61
CA GLN A 227 -7.90 -1.19 -9.50
C GLN A 227 -8.64 -0.23 -10.44
N TYR A 228 -8.04 0.94 -10.72
CA TYR A 228 -8.66 1.93 -11.62
C TYR A 228 -8.64 1.45 -13.09
N ILE A 229 -7.50 0.89 -13.52
CA ILE A 229 -7.37 0.28 -14.86
C ILE A 229 -8.33 -0.89 -14.99
N ASP A 230 -8.42 -1.73 -13.96
CA ASP A 230 -9.33 -2.87 -13.95
C ASP A 230 -10.80 -2.45 -14.12
N ILE A 231 -11.23 -1.46 -13.34
CA ILE A 231 -12.59 -0.92 -13.45
C ILE A 231 -12.83 -0.29 -14.81
N ALA A 232 -11.85 0.46 -15.35
CA ALA A 232 -11.99 1.08 -16.67
C ALA A 232 -12.13 0.06 -17.81
N LEU A 233 -11.38 -1.04 -17.77
CA LEU A 233 -11.48 -2.12 -18.75
C LEU A 233 -12.76 -2.93 -18.57
N SER A 234 -13.05 -3.32 -17.34
CA SER A 234 -14.13 -4.28 -17.04
C SER A 234 -15.52 -3.66 -17.08
N TYR A 235 -15.66 -2.38 -16.65
CA TYR A 235 -16.95 -1.68 -16.49
C TYR A 235 -17.03 -0.37 -17.28
N GLY A 236 -15.98 -0.03 -18.03
CA GLY A 236 -15.93 1.19 -18.84
C GLY A 236 -15.85 2.48 -18.04
N ILE A 237 -16.05 3.60 -18.74
CA ILE A 237 -16.01 4.94 -18.13
C ILE A 237 -17.16 5.14 -17.12
N ILE A 238 -18.31 4.52 -17.35
CA ILE A 238 -19.46 4.63 -16.43
C ILE A 238 -19.10 4.00 -15.08
N GLY A 239 -18.58 2.78 -15.07
CA GLY A 239 -18.13 2.13 -13.83
C GLY A 239 -17.02 2.90 -13.13
N LEU A 240 -16.05 3.44 -13.90
CA LEU A 240 -14.98 4.25 -13.34
C LEU A 240 -15.52 5.56 -12.74
N LEU A 241 -16.43 6.25 -13.39
CA LEU A 241 -17.04 7.49 -12.88
C LEU A 241 -17.83 7.24 -11.59
N ILE A 242 -18.64 6.17 -11.54
CA ILE A 242 -19.37 5.78 -10.32
C ILE A 242 -18.38 5.53 -9.18
N PHE A 243 -17.30 4.79 -9.45
CA PHE A 243 -16.27 4.52 -8.47
C PHE A 243 -15.57 5.81 -7.99
N LEU A 244 -15.22 6.73 -8.90
CA LEU A 244 -14.58 8.00 -8.55
C LEU A 244 -15.52 8.94 -7.78
N ILE A 245 -16.82 8.94 -8.07
CA ILE A 245 -17.82 9.69 -7.29
C ILE A 245 -17.89 9.14 -5.85
N PHE A 246 -17.94 7.81 -5.70
CA PHE A 246 -17.90 7.16 -4.40
C PHE A 246 -16.62 7.52 -3.61
N VAL A 247 -15.46 7.44 -4.25
CA VAL A 247 -14.17 7.84 -3.66
C VAL A 247 -14.18 9.31 -3.24
N LYS A 248 -14.68 10.21 -4.09
CA LYS A 248 -14.80 11.65 -3.80
C LYS A 248 -15.61 11.89 -2.52
N GLU A 249 -16.76 11.24 -2.36
CA GLU A 249 -17.58 11.42 -1.17
C GLU A 249 -16.90 10.92 0.09
N ILE A 250 -16.20 9.76 0.03
CA ILE A 250 -15.43 9.25 1.16
C ILE A 250 -14.33 10.24 1.57
N VAL A 251 -13.56 10.74 0.60
CA VAL A 251 -12.47 11.70 0.88
C VAL A 251 -13.03 12.99 1.47
N LYS A 252 -14.14 13.52 0.92
CA LYS A 252 -14.81 14.72 1.43
C LYS A 252 -15.18 14.61 2.90
N PHE A 253 -15.74 13.48 3.33
CA PHE A 253 -16.04 13.23 4.74
C PHE A 253 -14.78 13.18 5.60
N SER A 254 -13.68 12.71 5.06
CA SER A 254 -12.44 12.49 5.79
C SER A 254 -11.65 13.76 6.10
N PHE A 255 -11.89 14.87 5.41
CA PHE A 255 -11.25 16.16 5.70
C PHE A 255 -11.48 16.68 7.12
N LYS A 256 -12.49 16.16 7.83
CA LYS A 256 -12.77 16.49 9.21
C LYS A 256 -11.73 15.97 10.21
N ASN A 257 -10.95 14.96 9.84
CA ASN A 257 -9.94 14.34 10.69
C ASN A 257 -8.75 13.88 9.85
N ILE A 258 -7.54 14.37 10.16
CA ILE A 258 -6.32 14.07 9.40
C ILE A 258 -6.01 12.56 9.36
N HIS A 259 -6.26 11.82 10.44
CA HIS A 259 -6.00 10.38 10.46
C HIS A 259 -7.00 9.60 9.60
N SER A 260 -8.27 10.04 9.57
CA SER A 260 -9.28 9.52 8.64
C SER A 260 -8.88 9.80 7.19
N LEU A 261 -8.44 11.02 6.90
CA LEU A 261 -7.95 11.41 5.59
C LEU A 261 -6.75 10.55 5.17
N ASN A 262 -5.80 10.34 6.06
CA ASN A 262 -4.61 9.52 5.81
C ASN A 262 -4.96 8.04 5.55
N LEU A 263 -5.94 7.46 6.26
CA LEU A 263 -6.43 6.11 5.98
C LEU A 263 -6.98 6.01 4.55
N ASN A 264 -7.80 6.98 4.14
CA ASN A 264 -8.38 6.97 2.79
C ASN A 264 -7.34 7.27 1.70
N ILE A 265 -6.43 8.22 1.90
CA ILE A 265 -5.31 8.47 0.96
C ILE A 265 -4.47 7.20 0.81
N SER A 266 -4.14 6.53 1.94
CA SER A 266 -3.38 5.27 1.90
C SER A 266 -4.09 4.19 1.10
N LEU A 267 -5.40 4.04 1.28
CA LEU A 267 -6.22 3.11 0.52
C LEU A 267 -6.21 3.44 -0.97
N LEU A 268 -6.42 4.71 -1.34
CA LEU A 268 -6.43 5.14 -2.74
C LEU A 268 -5.09 4.93 -3.44
N LEU A 269 -3.99 5.19 -2.74
CA LEU A 269 -2.65 4.90 -3.26
C LEU A 269 -2.40 3.40 -3.39
N PHE A 270 -2.94 2.59 -2.47
CA PHE A 270 -2.84 1.13 -2.55
C PHE A 270 -3.58 0.57 -3.77
N LEU A 271 -4.74 1.14 -4.12
CA LEU A 271 -5.51 0.80 -5.32
C LEU A 271 -4.76 1.07 -6.64
N ILE A 272 -3.77 1.97 -6.66
CA ILE A 272 -2.94 2.22 -7.85
C ILE A 272 -1.99 1.03 -8.11
N VAL A 273 -1.55 0.34 -7.06
CA VAL A 273 -0.51 -0.69 -7.15
C VAL A 273 -1.03 -2.11 -6.98
N GLU A 274 -2.28 -2.27 -6.60
CA GLU A 274 -2.90 -3.58 -6.38
C GLU A 274 -4.38 -3.58 -6.77
N ASN A 275 -4.81 -4.73 -7.33
CA ASN A 275 -6.19 -4.99 -7.69
C ASN A 275 -6.88 -5.73 -6.55
N ILE A 276 -7.37 -4.99 -5.57
CA ILE A 276 -7.81 -5.55 -4.28
C ILE A 276 -9.16 -6.26 -4.36
N PHE A 277 -10.03 -5.90 -5.32
CA PHE A 277 -11.36 -6.51 -5.42
C PHE A 277 -11.34 -7.91 -6.03
N HIS A 278 -10.23 -8.35 -6.60
CA HIS A 278 -10.03 -9.74 -7.05
C HIS A 278 -9.66 -10.71 -5.92
N ARG A 279 -9.49 -10.20 -4.68
CA ARG A 279 -9.07 -11.02 -3.53
C ARG A 279 -9.96 -10.75 -2.32
N GLN A 280 -10.38 -11.81 -1.62
CA GLN A 280 -11.15 -11.68 -0.39
C GLN A 280 -10.45 -10.78 0.65
N LEU A 281 -9.14 -11.00 0.87
CA LEU A 281 -8.36 -10.18 1.78
C LEU A 281 -8.34 -8.71 1.36
N GLY A 282 -8.24 -8.42 0.07
CA GLY A 282 -8.26 -7.07 -0.47
C GLY A 282 -9.60 -6.37 -0.23
N SER A 283 -10.71 -7.04 -0.52
CA SER A 283 -12.06 -6.52 -0.27
C SER A 283 -12.31 -6.28 1.23
N PHE A 284 -11.82 -7.19 2.09
CA PHE A 284 -11.86 -7.01 3.54
C PHE A 284 -11.08 -5.78 4.00
N ILE A 285 -9.85 -5.60 3.50
CA ILE A 285 -9.01 -4.44 3.81
C ILE A 285 -9.67 -3.14 3.37
N PHE A 286 -10.29 -3.13 2.19
CA PHE A 286 -11.04 -1.97 1.69
C PHE A 286 -12.14 -1.59 2.67
N ALA A 287 -13.02 -2.52 3.01
CA ALA A 287 -14.12 -2.29 3.93
C ALA A 287 -13.63 -1.89 5.34
N LEU A 288 -12.63 -2.58 5.87
CA LEU A 288 -12.04 -2.30 7.17
C LEU A 288 -11.46 -0.87 7.24
N THR A 289 -10.70 -0.46 6.20
CA THR A 289 -10.09 0.87 6.18
C THR A 289 -11.14 1.98 6.15
N LEU A 290 -12.23 1.80 5.38
CA LEU A 290 -13.35 2.74 5.37
C LEU A 290 -14.05 2.84 6.72
N VAL A 291 -14.32 1.70 7.36
CA VAL A 291 -14.95 1.66 8.70
C VAL A 291 -14.07 2.34 9.74
N LEU A 292 -12.77 2.08 9.74
CA LEU A 292 -11.82 2.73 10.64
C LEU A 292 -11.78 4.25 10.41
N ALA A 293 -11.78 4.70 9.16
CA ALA A 293 -11.81 6.11 8.82
C ALA A 293 -13.08 6.81 9.35
N LEU A 294 -14.24 6.17 9.20
CA LEU A 294 -15.52 6.68 9.75
C LEU A 294 -15.53 6.72 11.29
N PHE A 295 -14.95 5.72 11.97
CA PHE A 295 -14.83 5.72 13.42
C PHE A 295 -14.01 6.90 13.95
N LEU A 296 -12.91 7.24 13.27
CA LEU A 296 -12.07 8.36 13.67
C LEU A 296 -12.79 9.72 13.53
N ILE A 297 -13.68 9.88 12.55
CA ILE A 297 -14.50 11.08 12.39
C ILE A 297 -15.52 11.20 13.52
N LYS A 298 -16.25 10.11 13.81
CA LYS A 298 -17.31 10.10 14.84
C LYS A 298 -16.75 10.38 16.23
N SER A 299 -15.61 9.81 16.59
CA SER A 299 -14.98 10.01 17.91
C SER A 299 -14.57 11.47 18.17
N LYS A 300 -14.21 12.23 17.13
CA LYS A 300 -13.89 13.65 17.25
C LYS A 300 -15.14 14.50 17.51
N ASN A 301 -16.25 14.17 16.87
CA ASN A 301 -17.51 14.91 17.05
C ASN A 301 -18.09 14.70 18.46
N GLU A 302 -18.02 13.48 19.01
CA GLU A 302 -18.48 13.18 20.38
C GLU A 302 -17.68 13.96 21.46
N LYS A 303 -16.37 14.20 21.25
CA LYS A 303 -15.56 15.02 22.14
C LYS A 303 -15.93 16.51 22.09
N ASN A 304 -16.28 17.02 20.92
CA ASN A 304 -16.66 18.43 20.75
C ASN A 304 -18.07 18.77 21.26
N ILE A 305 -18.93 17.78 21.49
CA ILE A 305 -20.28 17.98 22.04
C ILE A 305 -20.26 17.96 23.59
N ASN A 306 -19.26 17.31 24.19
CA ASN A 306 -19.11 17.14 25.64
C ASN A 306 -18.12 18.15 26.28
N CYS A 307 -17.63 19.13 25.54
CA CYS A 307 -16.90 20.31 25.98
C CYS A 307 -17.76 21.56 25.82
#